data_9c9b7d815c3d8b060716877e4824c99c
#
_entry.id   9c9b7d815c3d8b060716877e4824c99c
#
_cell.length_a   1.000
_cell.length_b   1.000
_cell.length_c   1.000
_cell.angle_alpha   90.00
_cell.angle_beta   90.00
_cell.angle_gamma   90.00
#
_symmetry.space_group_name_H-M   'P 1'
#
loop_
_entity.id
_entity.type
_entity.pdbx_description
1 polymer ?
#
loop_
_entity_poly.entity_id
_entity_poly.type
_entity_poly.pdbx_seq_one_letter_code
_entity_poly.pdbx_strand_id
1 'polypeptide(L)'
;MYNLLITFFTLAIVASFLCSLLEAVLLSITPSFAQVKLQEGGLIGRQLEVFKSNIDRPLAAILTLNTIAHTVGAIGVGEQAAKIWADTNPMITGVVVPTTMVLGILILSEIIPKTLGATHWQKMVPFTVSTLRVIIFLLYPFVWLSQIITRSLTKDENQSVFSHSEFLAMAEIGVTEGIVERQDSEIIANLLRMHKVRARDIMTPRTVVRLAPEKQSIKEFYKSSGVLPFSRIPLYEGEIKEHISGYFLKSELLEILVHGKGDHLLDSIKRDITVVHES
;
A
#
# COMPACT_ATOMS: atom_id res chain seq x y z
N MET A 1 34.19 -43.51 1.95
CA MET A 1 33.09 -43.40 0.96
C MET A 1 31.81 -42.85 1.63
N TYR A 2 31.29 -43.48 2.68
CA TYR A 2 30.10 -42.96 3.38
C TYR A 2 30.23 -41.50 3.89
N ASN A 3 31.42 -41.14 4.40
CA ASN A 3 31.65 -39.78 4.90
C ASN A 3 31.46 -38.70 3.83
N LEU A 4 31.91 -38.95 2.59
CA LEU A 4 31.73 -38.02 1.49
C LEU A 4 30.26 -37.89 1.08
N LEU A 5 29.51 -38.97 1.03
CA LEU A 5 28.07 -38.98 0.76
C LEU A 5 27.32 -38.14 1.81
N ILE A 6 27.61 -38.40 3.10
CA ILE A 6 26.98 -37.63 4.21
C ILE A 6 27.39 -36.16 4.13
N THR A 7 28.64 -35.85 3.79
CA THR A 7 29.09 -34.45 3.65
C THR A 7 28.33 -33.71 2.54
N PHE A 8 28.22 -34.29 1.34
CA PHE A 8 27.46 -33.67 0.25
C PHE A 8 25.99 -33.52 0.60
N PHE A 9 25.39 -34.54 1.21
CA PHE A 9 24.00 -34.46 1.66
C PHE A 9 23.78 -33.36 2.70
N THR A 10 24.58 -33.32 3.74
CA THR A 10 24.47 -32.33 4.83
C THR A 10 24.71 -30.90 4.32
N LEU A 11 25.76 -30.73 3.48
CA LEU A 11 26.08 -29.43 2.92
C LEU A 11 24.93 -28.89 2.04
N ALA A 12 24.34 -29.75 1.20
CA ALA A 12 23.21 -29.41 0.37
C ALA A 12 21.98 -28.99 1.21
N ILE A 13 21.63 -29.79 2.22
CA ILE A 13 20.49 -29.50 3.11
C ILE A 13 20.72 -28.21 3.89
N VAL A 14 21.92 -27.99 4.47
CA VAL A 14 22.20 -26.78 5.25
C VAL A 14 22.19 -25.52 4.38
N ALA A 15 22.80 -25.56 3.18
CA ALA A 15 22.81 -24.43 2.27
C ALA A 15 21.41 -24.11 1.76
N SER A 16 20.63 -25.13 1.39
CA SER A 16 19.26 -24.98 0.95
C SER A 16 18.32 -24.52 2.08
N PHE A 17 18.48 -25.04 3.29
CA PHE A 17 17.77 -24.57 4.49
C PHE A 17 17.97 -23.07 4.70
N LEU A 18 19.22 -22.61 4.63
CA LEU A 18 19.54 -21.20 4.75
C LEU A 18 18.86 -20.36 3.68
N CYS A 19 18.91 -20.78 2.41
CA CYS A 19 18.26 -20.10 1.30
C CYS A 19 16.76 -19.98 1.50
N SER A 20 16.09 -21.07 1.84
CA SER A 20 14.64 -21.10 2.06
C SER A 20 14.21 -20.26 3.26
N LEU A 21 15.02 -20.23 4.31
CA LEU A 21 14.80 -19.37 5.47
C LEU A 21 14.89 -17.88 5.10
N LEU A 22 15.96 -17.49 4.39
CA LEU A 22 16.17 -16.12 3.94
C LEU A 22 15.07 -15.64 2.99
N GLU A 23 14.63 -16.51 2.08
CA GLU A 23 13.52 -16.25 1.16
C GLU A 23 12.23 -15.97 1.93
N ALA A 24 11.86 -16.87 2.85
CA ALA A 24 10.63 -16.73 3.62
C ALA A 24 10.62 -15.46 4.48
N VAL A 25 11.74 -15.15 5.14
CA VAL A 25 11.88 -13.90 5.91
C VAL A 25 11.76 -12.68 5.00
N LEU A 26 12.50 -12.65 3.89
CA LEU A 26 12.48 -11.50 2.96
C LEU A 26 11.10 -11.21 2.39
N LEU A 27 10.34 -12.25 2.04
CA LEU A 27 8.99 -12.12 1.50
C LEU A 27 7.97 -11.72 2.58
N SER A 28 8.17 -12.16 3.83
CA SER A 28 7.28 -11.82 4.95
C SER A 28 7.44 -10.38 5.45
N ILE A 29 8.55 -9.70 5.14
CA ILE A 29 8.75 -8.30 5.53
C ILE A 29 7.78 -7.41 4.75
N THR A 30 6.95 -6.67 5.48
CA THR A 30 6.01 -5.70 4.88
C THR A 30 6.72 -4.39 4.51
N PRO A 31 6.24 -3.66 3.49
CA PRO A 31 6.77 -2.32 3.16
C PRO A 31 6.71 -1.36 4.35
N SER A 32 5.62 -1.41 5.13
CA SER A 32 5.45 -0.57 6.33
C SER A 32 6.53 -0.82 7.37
N PHE A 33 6.87 -2.09 7.63
CA PHE A 33 7.95 -2.44 8.56
C PHE A 33 9.31 -1.93 8.06
N ALA A 34 9.58 -2.04 6.77
CA ALA A 34 10.82 -1.53 6.18
C ALA A 34 10.94 -0.01 6.36
N GLN A 35 9.85 0.74 6.18
CA GLN A 35 9.80 2.19 6.40
C GLN A 35 10.01 2.57 7.87
N VAL A 36 9.39 1.86 8.81
CA VAL A 36 9.62 2.09 10.25
C VAL A 36 11.09 1.86 10.60
N LYS A 37 11.69 0.77 10.11
CA LYS A 37 13.12 0.47 10.33
C LYS A 37 14.06 1.48 9.68
N LEU A 38 13.66 2.09 8.57
CA LEU A 38 14.39 3.16 7.93
C LEU A 38 14.37 4.44 8.79
N GLN A 39 13.20 4.78 9.37
CA GLN A 39 13.05 5.93 10.26
C GLN A 39 13.81 5.77 11.59
N GLU A 40 13.89 4.57 12.13
CA GLU A 40 14.73 4.27 13.31
C GLU A 40 16.23 4.50 13.02
N GLY A 41 16.62 4.56 11.75
CA GLY A 41 18.00 4.74 11.32
C GLY A 41 18.81 3.44 11.36
N GLY A 42 20.08 3.55 10.99
CA GLY A 42 20.99 2.41 11.01
C GLY A 42 21.17 1.72 9.65
N LEU A 43 22.16 0.83 9.59
CA LEU A 43 22.54 0.12 8.37
C LEU A 43 21.48 -0.89 7.91
N ILE A 44 20.80 -1.53 8.86
CA ILE A 44 19.79 -2.56 8.58
C ILE A 44 18.59 -1.93 7.89
N GLY A 45 18.05 -0.80 8.37
CA GLY A 45 16.92 -0.12 7.77
C GLY A 45 17.20 0.33 6.33
N ARG A 46 18.37 0.94 6.09
CA ARG A 46 18.79 1.34 4.74
C ARG A 46 18.95 0.18 3.78
N GLN A 47 19.55 -0.93 4.23
CA GLN A 47 19.70 -2.13 3.39
C GLN A 47 18.36 -2.80 3.10
N LEU A 48 17.47 -2.81 4.08
CA LEU A 48 16.14 -3.36 3.95
C LEU A 48 15.31 -2.59 2.91
N GLU A 49 15.40 -1.27 2.91
CA GLU A 49 14.79 -0.43 1.89
C GLU A 49 15.32 -0.76 0.50
N VAL A 50 16.65 -0.87 0.33
CA VAL A 50 17.27 -1.25 -0.94
C VAL A 50 16.81 -2.64 -1.42
N PHE A 51 16.64 -3.60 -0.50
CA PHE A 51 16.16 -4.93 -0.86
C PHE A 51 14.67 -4.94 -1.21
N LYS A 52 13.85 -4.09 -0.57
CA LYS A 52 12.41 -4.00 -0.86
C LYS A 52 12.11 -3.16 -2.08
N SER A 53 12.90 -2.14 -2.39
CA SER A 53 12.76 -1.36 -3.63
C SER A 53 13.18 -2.14 -4.88
N ASN A 54 14.06 -3.13 -4.74
CA ASN A 54 14.47 -4.03 -5.82
C ASN A 54 14.59 -5.46 -5.28
N ILE A 55 13.43 -6.06 -5.04
CA ILE A 55 13.33 -7.40 -4.43
C ILE A 55 13.90 -8.51 -5.33
N ASP A 56 13.93 -8.30 -6.63
CA ASP A 56 14.46 -9.28 -7.60
C ASP A 56 15.93 -9.57 -7.36
N ARG A 57 16.69 -8.57 -6.90
CA ARG A 57 18.12 -8.70 -6.66
C ARG A 57 18.45 -9.70 -5.54
N PRO A 58 17.94 -9.60 -4.31
CA PRO A 58 18.16 -10.59 -3.27
C PRO A 58 17.51 -11.95 -3.59
N LEU A 59 16.33 -11.98 -4.24
CA LEU A 59 15.70 -13.23 -4.65
C LEU A 59 16.53 -13.98 -5.69
N ALA A 60 17.10 -13.29 -6.68
CA ALA A 60 18.01 -13.92 -7.64
C ALA A 60 19.24 -14.54 -6.97
N ALA A 61 19.82 -13.89 -5.97
CA ALA A 61 20.94 -14.42 -5.21
C ALA A 61 20.58 -15.67 -4.44
N ILE A 62 19.43 -15.66 -3.75
CA ILE A 62 18.91 -16.82 -3.00
C ILE A 62 18.65 -17.99 -3.94
N LEU A 63 17.91 -17.74 -5.04
CA LEU A 63 17.56 -18.77 -6.02
C LEU A 63 18.80 -19.40 -6.65
N THR A 64 19.79 -18.58 -7.00
CA THR A 64 21.05 -19.07 -7.56
C THR A 64 21.78 -19.98 -6.59
N LEU A 65 21.94 -19.55 -5.32
CA LEU A 65 22.60 -20.36 -4.30
C LEU A 65 21.84 -21.65 -4.04
N ASN A 66 20.52 -21.60 -3.96
CA ASN A 66 19.66 -22.75 -3.74
C ASN A 66 19.78 -23.78 -4.88
N THR A 67 19.77 -23.30 -6.13
CA THR A 67 19.94 -24.13 -7.31
C THR A 67 21.32 -24.80 -7.33
N ILE A 68 22.39 -24.07 -7.01
CA ILE A 68 23.74 -24.63 -6.90
C ILE A 68 23.77 -25.71 -5.80
N ALA A 69 23.22 -25.41 -4.62
CA ALA A 69 23.19 -26.34 -3.49
C ALA A 69 22.47 -27.65 -3.85
N HIS A 70 21.30 -27.58 -4.46
CA HIS A 70 20.53 -28.74 -4.88
C HIS A 70 21.23 -29.53 -5.98
N THR A 71 21.77 -28.86 -7.00
CA THR A 71 22.39 -29.51 -8.15
C THR A 71 23.70 -30.21 -7.74
N VAL A 72 24.58 -29.45 -7.09
CA VAL A 72 25.89 -30.01 -6.64
C VAL A 72 25.67 -31.09 -5.59
N GLY A 73 24.73 -30.88 -4.68
CA GLY A 73 24.36 -31.86 -3.66
C GLY A 73 23.84 -33.17 -4.26
N ALA A 74 22.88 -33.06 -5.19
CA ALA A 74 22.28 -34.23 -5.84
C ALA A 74 23.31 -35.02 -6.67
N ILE A 75 24.15 -34.32 -7.44
CA ILE A 75 25.23 -34.96 -8.22
C ILE A 75 26.24 -35.63 -7.29
N GLY A 76 26.68 -34.92 -6.23
CA GLY A 76 27.67 -35.47 -5.28
C GLY A 76 27.14 -36.68 -4.52
N VAL A 77 25.89 -36.64 -4.05
CA VAL A 77 25.25 -37.79 -3.37
C VAL A 77 25.06 -38.95 -4.35
N GLY A 78 24.57 -38.67 -5.56
CA GLY A 78 24.32 -39.69 -6.59
C GLY A 78 25.62 -40.42 -7.00
N GLU A 79 26.70 -39.66 -7.24
CA GLU A 79 28.01 -40.25 -7.58
C GLU A 79 28.56 -41.12 -6.45
N GLN A 80 28.48 -40.65 -5.21
CA GLN A 80 28.96 -41.45 -4.06
C GLN A 80 28.08 -42.67 -3.83
N ALA A 81 26.75 -42.55 -4.01
CA ALA A 81 25.85 -43.69 -3.90
C ALA A 81 26.14 -44.75 -4.97
N ALA A 82 26.41 -44.34 -6.21
CA ALA A 82 26.81 -45.25 -7.28
C ALA A 82 28.13 -46.00 -6.93
N LYS A 83 29.14 -45.32 -6.43
CA LYS A 83 30.39 -45.92 -6.00
C LYS A 83 30.23 -46.93 -4.86
N ILE A 84 29.18 -46.81 -4.04
CA ILE A 84 28.98 -47.67 -2.87
C ILE A 84 28.10 -48.88 -3.19
N TRP A 85 27.02 -48.69 -3.99
CA TRP A 85 25.97 -49.70 -4.14
C TRP A 85 25.66 -50.11 -5.59
N ALA A 86 26.29 -49.53 -6.64
CA ALA A 86 25.91 -49.85 -8.04
C ALA A 86 26.01 -51.34 -8.36
N ASP A 87 27.09 -51.99 -7.88
CA ASP A 87 27.33 -53.40 -8.12
C ASP A 87 26.57 -54.31 -7.16
N THR A 88 26.08 -53.80 -6.04
CA THR A 88 25.43 -54.58 -4.99
C THR A 88 23.89 -54.54 -5.11
N ASN A 89 23.33 -53.40 -5.35
CA ASN A 89 21.89 -53.23 -5.46
C ASN A 89 21.49 -51.98 -6.28
N PRO A 90 21.21 -52.10 -7.58
CA PRO A 90 20.83 -50.98 -8.43
C PRO A 90 19.55 -50.21 -7.99
N MET A 91 18.66 -50.88 -7.23
CA MET A 91 17.46 -50.26 -6.70
C MET A 91 17.78 -49.22 -5.64
N ILE A 92 18.84 -49.39 -4.86
CA ILE A 92 19.26 -48.40 -3.87
C ILE A 92 19.70 -47.11 -4.55
N THR A 93 20.54 -47.19 -5.56
CA THR A 93 21.07 -46.02 -6.28
C THR A 93 20.04 -45.34 -7.17
N GLY A 94 19.17 -46.12 -7.81
CA GLY A 94 18.19 -45.60 -8.76
C GLY A 94 16.86 -45.09 -8.14
N VAL A 95 16.49 -45.59 -6.97
CA VAL A 95 15.20 -45.27 -6.35
C VAL A 95 15.35 -44.74 -4.92
N VAL A 96 16.00 -45.53 -4.04
CA VAL A 96 16.02 -45.21 -2.60
C VAL A 96 16.79 -43.88 -2.32
N VAL A 97 17.99 -43.74 -2.88
CA VAL A 97 18.81 -42.53 -2.67
C VAL A 97 18.16 -41.28 -3.25
N PRO A 98 17.68 -41.22 -4.51
CA PRO A 98 16.98 -40.05 -5.04
C PRO A 98 15.72 -39.73 -4.26
N THR A 99 14.91 -40.72 -3.88
CA THR A 99 13.69 -40.49 -3.10
C THR A 99 14.00 -39.90 -1.73
N THR A 100 15.00 -40.45 -1.02
CA THR A 100 15.45 -39.94 0.27
C THR A 100 15.98 -38.50 0.14
N MET A 101 16.72 -38.22 -0.94
CA MET A 101 17.24 -36.88 -1.21
C MET A 101 16.09 -35.87 -1.45
N VAL A 102 15.12 -36.22 -2.26
CA VAL A 102 13.94 -35.37 -2.52
C VAL A 102 13.14 -35.11 -1.24
N LEU A 103 12.85 -36.15 -0.46
CA LEU A 103 12.14 -36.00 0.80
C LEU A 103 12.92 -35.17 1.82
N GLY A 104 14.25 -35.40 1.90
CA GLY A 104 15.14 -34.62 2.76
C GLY A 104 15.17 -33.15 2.39
N ILE A 105 15.29 -32.83 1.12
CA ILE A 105 15.22 -31.45 0.61
C ILE A 105 13.84 -30.85 0.92
N LEU A 106 12.75 -31.52 0.54
CA LEU A 106 11.40 -31.00 0.72
C LEU A 106 11.08 -30.68 2.20
N ILE A 107 11.34 -31.65 3.09
CA ILE A 107 10.96 -31.52 4.49
C ILE A 107 11.95 -30.62 5.24
N LEU A 108 13.24 -30.96 5.19
CA LEU A 108 14.26 -30.33 6.04
C LEU A 108 14.73 -28.98 5.48
N SER A 109 14.76 -28.81 4.15
CA SER A 109 15.33 -27.59 3.59
C SER A 109 14.31 -26.66 2.91
N GLU A 110 13.05 -27.07 2.76
CA GLU A 110 12.00 -26.18 2.23
C GLU A 110 10.87 -25.93 3.24
N ILE A 111 10.13 -26.97 3.64
CA ILE A 111 8.94 -26.79 4.49
C ILE A 111 9.30 -26.19 5.86
N ILE A 112 10.23 -26.80 6.56
CA ILE A 112 10.61 -26.36 7.91
C ILE A 112 11.17 -24.92 7.91
N PRO A 113 12.20 -24.58 7.12
CA PRO A 113 12.77 -23.24 7.16
C PRO A 113 11.82 -22.17 6.65
N LYS A 114 11.00 -22.44 5.63
CA LYS A 114 9.97 -21.48 5.16
C LYS A 114 8.94 -21.18 6.24
N THR A 115 8.47 -22.20 6.95
CA THR A 115 7.54 -22.01 8.07
C THR A 115 8.18 -21.22 9.21
N LEU A 116 9.42 -21.57 9.61
CA LEU A 116 10.15 -20.84 10.65
C LEU A 116 10.41 -19.39 10.25
N GLY A 117 10.84 -19.17 9.01
CA GLY A 117 11.11 -17.84 8.48
C GLY A 117 9.86 -16.97 8.45
N ALA A 118 8.75 -17.49 7.95
CA ALA A 118 7.47 -16.77 7.90
C ALA A 118 6.91 -16.44 9.30
N THR A 119 7.07 -17.36 10.27
CA THR A 119 6.55 -17.15 11.63
C THR A 119 7.41 -16.19 12.46
N HIS A 120 8.73 -16.25 12.32
CA HIS A 120 9.67 -15.50 13.17
C HIS A 120 10.43 -14.40 12.41
N TRP A 121 9.94 -13.96 11.26
CA TRP A 121 10.64 -13.06 10.36
C TRP A 121 11.15 -11.78 11.03
N GLN A 122 10.38 -11.16 11.94
CA GLN A 122 10.76 -9.90 12.60
C GLN A 122 12.08 -10.01 13.37
N LYS A 123 12.28 -11.12 14.10
CA LYS A 123 13.51 -11.35 14.86
C LYS A 123 14.69 -11.72 13.96
N MET A 124 14.40 -12.26 12.78
CA MET A 124 15.42 -12.74 11.85
C MET A 124 15.88 -11.68 10.84
N VAL A 125 15.22 -10.52 10.78
CA VAL A 125 15.58 -9.42 9.86
C VAL A 125 17.08 -9.06 9.90
N PRO A 126 17.73 -8.83 11.07
CA PRO A 126 19.13 -8.45 11.09
C PRO A 126 20.06 -9.54 10.51
N PHE A 127 19.79 -10.79 10.85
CA PHE A 127 20.50 -11.94 10.31
C PHE A 127 20.32 -12.04 8.79
N THR A 128 19.07 -11.97 8.32
CA THR A 128 18.72 -12.06 6.90
C THR A 128 19.41 -10.96 6.08
N VAL A 129 19.34 -9.72 6.52
CA VAL A 129 19.97 -8.59 5.82
C VAL A 129 21.48 -8.75 5.73
N SER A 130 22.12 -9.16 6.83
CA SER A 130 23.58 -9.36 6.85
C SER A 130 24.02 -10.51 5.94
N THR A 131 23.31 -11.63 6.00
CA THR A 131 23.61 -12.83 5.20
C THR A 131 23.36 -12.58 3.71
N LEU A 132 22.24 -11.95 3.35
CA LEU A 132 21.93 -11.60 1.96
C LEU A 132 22.98 -10.68 1.34
N ARG A 133 23.49 -9.73 2.11
CA ARG A 133 24.57 -8.85 1.63
C ARG A 133 25.82 -9.64 1.22
N VAL A 134 26.20 -10.63 2.01
CA VAL A 134 27.35 -11.51 1.71
C VAL A 134 27.06 -12.39 0.50
N ILE A 135 25.87 -12.99 0.43
CA ILE A 135 25.48 -13.86 -0.69
C ILE A 135 25.43 -13.07 -2.00
N ILE A 136 24.83 -11.87 -2.00
CA ILE A 136 24.76 -11.00 -3.19
C ILE A 136 26.16 -10.59 -3.65
N PHE A 137 27.08 -10.33 -2.73
CA PHE A 137 28.46 -10.01 -3.07
C PHE A 137 29.18 -11.20 -3.71
N LEU A 138 29.02 -12.38 -3.12
CA LEU A 138 29.66 -13.63 -3.61
C LEU A 138 29.12 -14.06 -4.97
N LEU A 139 27.80 -13.91 -5.19
CA LEU A 139 27.12 -14.31 -6.41
C LEU A 139 26.87 -13.15 -7.37
N TYR A 140 27.60 -12.05 -7.22
CA TYR A 140 27.40 -10.83 -8.01
C TYR A 140 27.26 -11.07 -9.53
N PRO A 141 28.13 -11.89 -10.19
CA PRO A 141 28.03 -12.10 -11.64
C PRO A 141 26.70 -12.76 -12.04
N PHE A 142 26.19 -13.69 -11.25
CA PHE A 142 24.91 -14.36 -11.53
C PHE A 142 23.72 -13.43 -11.27
N VAL A 143 23.78 -12.64 -10.20
CA VAL A 143 22.76 -11.65 -9.87
C VAL A 143 22.70 -10.56 -10.96
N TRP A 144 23.84 -10.12 -11.47
CA TRP A 144 23.92 -9.16 -12.58
C TRP A 144 23.28 -9.73 -13.85
N LEU A 145 23.59 -10.99 -14.21
CA LEU A 145 22.98 -11.65 -15.37
C LEU A 145 21.47 -11.78 -15.22
N SER A 146 20.99 -12.19 -14.04
CA SER A 146 19.56 -12.28 -13.75
C SER A 146 18.86 -10.91 -13.92
N GLN A 147 19.47 -9.82 -13.41
CA GLN A 147 18.91 -8.47 -13.55
C GLN A 147 18.80 -8.00 -15.01
N ILE A 148 19.73 -8.38 -15.89
CA ILE A 148 19.62 -8.08 -17.32
C ILE A 148 18.37 -8.74 -17.91
N ILE A 149 18.15 -10.02 -17.59
CA ILE A 149 17.01 -10.79 -18.07
C ILE A 149 15.71 -10.18 -17.55
N THR A 150 15.63 -9.93 -16.23
CA THR A 150 14.43 -9.36 -15.60
C THR A 150 14.08 -7.99 -16.21
N ARG A 151 15.05 -7.07 -16.35
CA ARG A 151 14.83 -5.76 -16.95
C ARG A 151 14.35 -5.81 -18.40
N SER A 152 14.74 -6.83 -19.15
CA SER A 152 14.28 -7.02 -20.53
C SER A 152 12.83 -7.53 -20.61
N LEU A 153 12.34 -8.16 -19.55
CA LEU A 153 10.99 -8.73 -19.47
C LEU A 153 9.99 -7.82 -18.75
N THR A 154 10.46 -7.01 -17.79
CA THR A 154 9.61 -6.11 -17.02
C THR A 154 9.56 -4.75 -17.72
N LYS A 155 8.40 -4.35 -18.23
CA LYS A 155 8.14 -2.95 -18.56
C LYS A 155 8.07 -2.17 -17.26
N ASP A 156 8.75 -1.02 -17.20
CA ASP A 156 8.65 -0.06 -16.10
C ASP A 156 7.19 0.42 -15.95
N GLU A 157 6.38 -0.34 -15.27
CA GLU A 157 5.15 0.18 -14.70
C GLU A 157 5.50 0.83 -13.38
N ASN A 158 5.55 2.16 -13.38
CA ASN A 158 5.51 3.00 -12.18
C ASN A 158 4.15 2.77 -11.48
N GLN A 159 3.93 1.59 -10.94
CA GLN A 159 2.77 1.34 -10.10
C GLN A 159 3.03 2.04 -8.76
N SER A 160 2.22 3.05 -8.48
CA SER A 160 2.14 3.61 -7.13
C SER A 160 1.88 2.45 -6.16
N VAL A 161 2.75 2.32 -5.15
CA VAL A 161 2.74 1.22 -4.18
C VAL A 161 1.38 1.05 -3.48
N PHE A 162 0.55 2.11 -3.45
CA PHE A 162 -0.79 2.08 -2.89
C PHE A 162 -1.78 2.89 -3.73
N SER A 163 -2.88 2.27 -4.10
CA SER A 163 -4.05 2.96 -4.62
C SER A 163 -4.91 3.53 -3.48
N HIS A 164 -5.77 4.51 -3.79
CA HIS A 164 -6.74 5.03 -2.81
C HIS A 164 -7.64 3.93 -2.23
N SER A 165 -8.01 2.93 -3.03
CA SER A 165 -8.83 1.80 -2.61
C SER A 165 -8.09 0.87 -1.64
N GLU A 166 -6.81 0.62 -1.85
CA GLU A 166 -5.99 -0.19 -0.95
C GLU A 166 -5.79 0.51 0.40
N PHE A 167 -5.60 1.84 0.40
CA PHE A 167 -5.48 2.59 1.65
C PHE A 167 -6.78 2.55 2.47
N LEU A 168 -7.95 2.66 1.81
CA LEU A 168 -9.24 2.50 2.48
C LEU A 168 -9.42 1.09 3.05
N ALA A 169 -9.06 0.06 2.28
CA ALA A 169 -9.11 -1.32 2.76
C ALA A 169 -8.19 -1.55 3.97
N MET A 170 -6.99 -0.97 3.99
CA MET A 170 -6.10 -1.04 5.15
C MET A 170 -6.69 -0.36 6.40
N ALA A 171 -7.36 0.79 6.25
CA ALA A 171 -8.03 1.47 7.35
C ALA A 171 -9.18 0.61 7.92
N GLU A 172 -9.93 -0.09 7.07
CA GLU A 172 -11.02 -0.99 7.48
C GLU A 172 -10.49 -2.25 8.18
N ILE A 173 -9.39 -2.82 7.70
CA ILE A 173 -8.68 -3.92 8.39
C ILE A 173 -8.21 -3.46 9.77
N GLY A 174 -7.64 -2.24 9.88
CA GLY A 174 -7.21 -1.67 11.15
C GLY A 174 -8.35 -1.56 12.19
N VAL A 175 -9.57 -1.27 11.74
CA VAL A 175 -10.76 -1.26 12.60
C VAL A 175 -11.11 -2.69 13.04
N THR A 176 -11.05 -3.66 12.13
CA THR A 176 -11.40 -5.07 12.42
C THR A 176 -10.43 -5.67 13.42
N GLU A 177 -9.15 -5.29 13.36
CA GLU A 177 -8.11 -5.71 14.29
C GLU A 177 -8.07 -4.88 15.59
N GLY A 178 -8.91 -3.85 15.71
CA GLY A 178 -9.00 -3.00 16.92
C GLY A 178 -7.83 -2.02 17.09
N ILE A 179 -7.05 -1.79 16.04
CA ILE A 179 -5.89 -0.86 16.04
C ILE A 179 -6.35 0.58 15.79
N VAL A 180 -7.43 0.75 15.02
CA VAL A 180 -8.02 2.05 14.63
C VAL A 180 -9.48 2.07 15.09
N GLU A 181 -9.93 3.19 15.66
CA GLU A 181 -11.34 3.37 15.98
C GLU A 181 -12.18 3.52 14.70
N ARG A 182 -13.41 2.99 14.71
CA ARG A 182 -14.31 3.11 13.54
C ARG A 182 -14.49 4.55 13.10
N GLN A 183 -14.60 5.48 14.04
CA GLN A 183 -14.80 6.90 13.78
C GLN A 183 -13.60 7.50 13.02
N ASP A 184 -12.38 7.13 13.39
CA ASP A 184 -11.15 7.59 12.70
C ASP A 184 -11.07 7.05 11.27
N SER A 185 -11.43 5.78 11.07
CA SER A 185 -11.50 5.17 9.73
C SER A 185 -12.51 5.87 8.83
N GLU A 186 -13.69 6.24 9.35
CA GLU A 186 -14.70 7.00 8.62
C GLU A 186 -14.20 8.41 8.23
N ILE A 187 -13.47 9.08 9.13
CA ILE A 187 -12.87 10.39 8.84
C ILE A 187 -11.86 10.27 7.70
N ILE A 188 -10.97 9.28 7.75
CA ILE A 188 -10.00 9.01 6.69
C ILE A 188 -10.71 8.75 5.36
N ALA A 189 -11.73 7.89 5.36
CA ALA A 189 -12.49 7.57 4.17
C ALA A 189 -13.16 8.80 3.54
N ASN A 190 -13.77 9.66 4.38
CA ASN A 190 -14.42 10.89 3.95
C ASN A 190 -13.41 11.90 3.40
N LEU A 191 -12.23 12.03 4.03
CA LEU A 191 -11.15 12.90 3.56
C LEU A 191 -10.68 12.49 2.15
N LEU A 192 -10.48 11.20 1.92
CA LEU A 192 -10.07 10.69 0.60
C LEU A 192 -11.15 10.85 -0.48
N ARG A 193 -12.42 10.75 -0.11
CA ARG A 193 -13.55 10.97 -1.02
C ARG A 193 -13.76 12.45 -1.36
N MET A 194 -13.37 13.35 -0.45
CA MET A 194 -13.57 14.79 -0.61
C MET A 194 -12.94 15.36 -1.90
N HIS A 195 -11.80 14.80 -2.34
CA HIS A 195 -11.17 15.19 -3.62
C HIS A 195 -12.02 14.91 -4.87
N LYS A 196 -13.04 14.05 -4.75
CA LYS A 196 -13.94 13.72 -5.86
C LYS A 196 -15.24 14.50 -5.82
N VAL A 197 -15.52 15.20 -4.71
CA VAL A 197 -16.75 15.99 -4.53
C VAL A 197 -16.61 17.30 -5.31
N ARG A 198 -17.54 17.55 -6.22
CA ARG A 198 -17.60 18.78 -7.01
C ARG A 198 -18.62 19.74 -6.40
N ALA A 199 -18.47 21.02 -6.70
CA ALA A 199 -19.41 22.05 -6.24
C ALA A 199 -20.86 21.72 -6.63
N ARG A 200 -21.08 21.18 -7.82
CA ARG A 200 -22.42 20.75 -8.30
C ARG A 200 -23.05 19.63 -7.46
N ASP A 201 -22.24 18.78 -6.78
CA ASP A 201 -22.77 17.65 -6.00
C ASP A 201 -23.36 18.11 -4.66
N ILE A 202 -22.95 19.29 -4.18
CA ILE A 202 -23.38 19.85 -2.89
C ILE A 202 -24.18 21.17 -3.03
N MET A 203 -24.23 21.75 -4.22
CA MET A 203 -24.96 23.01 -4.44
C MET A 203 -26.47 22.82 -4.32
N THR A 204 -27.15 23.85 -3.86
CA THR A 204 -28.61 23.93 -3.97
C THR A 204 -29.00 24.17 -5.42
N PRO A 205 -29.81 23.29 -6.04
CA PRO A 205 -30.25 23.48 -7.42
C PRO A 205 -30.96 24.81 -7.60
N ARG A 206 -30.68 25.50 -8.72
CA ARG A 206 -31.23 26.86 -9.00
C ARG A 206 -32.73 26.92 -8.90
N THR A 207 -33.42 25.85 -9.24
CA THR A 207 -34.89 25.77 -9.20
C THR A 207 -35.51 25.96 -7.80
N VAL A 208 -34.74 25.67 -6.76
CA VAL A 208 -35.15 25.78 -5.36
C VAL A 208 -34.50 26.96 -4.63
N VAL A 209 -33.54 27.65 -5.27
CA VAL A 209 -32.90 28.83 -4.69
C VAL A 209 -33.90 29.99 -4.68
N ARG A 210 -34.11 30.59 -3.50
CA ARG A 210 -34.93 31.77 -3.34
C ARG A 210 -34.07 33.00 -3.55
N LEU A 211 -34.47 33.83 -4.52
CA LEU A 211 -33.79 35.06 -4.90
C LEU A 211 -34.59 36.28 -4.45
N ALA A 212 -33.91 37.39 -4.19
CA ALA A 212 -34.51 38.66 -3.88
C ALA A 212 -33.96 39.79 -4.77
N PRO A 213 -34.79 40.75 -5.23
CA PRO A 213 -34.32 41.90 -5.99
C PRO A 213 -33.59 42.87 -5.06
N GLU A 214 -32.38 43.32 -5.40
CA GLU A 214 -31.59 44.20 -4.51
C GLU A 214 -32.23 45.55 -4.22
N LYS A 215 -33.04 46.09 -5.15
CA LYS A 215 -33.72 47.39 -5.04
C LYS A 215 -35.06 47.31 -4.31
N GLN A 216 -35.44 46.17 -3.75
CA GLN A 216 -36.66 46.04 -2.96
C GLN A 216 -36.41 46.45 -1.51
N SER A 217 -37.45 47.08 -0.85
CA SER A 217 -37.32 47.37 0.57
C SER A 217 -37.37 46.10 1.43
N ILE A 218 -36.66 46.10 2.55
CA ILE A 218 -36.56 44.98 3.50
C ILE A 218 -37.96 44.60 4.00
N LYS A 219 -38.82 45.59 4.28
CA LYS A 219 -40.19 45.42 4.79
C LYS A 219 -41.11 44.76 3.74
N GLU A 220 -41.02 45.23 2.47
CA GLU A 220 -41.81 44.65 1.37
C GLU A 220 -41.39 43.20 1.09
N PHE A 221 -40.08 42.96 1.00
CA PHE A 221 -39.58 41.61 0.80
C PHE A 221 -40.02 40.65 1.90
N TYR A 222 -39.93 41.07 3.19
CA TYR A 222 -40.37 40.25 4.31
C TYR A 222 -41.86 39.93 4.25
N LYS A 223 -42.70 40.93 3.92
CA LYS A 223 -44.15 40.75 3.81
C LYS A 223 -44.53 39.82 2.65
N SER A 224 -43.86 39.94 1.51
CA SER A 224 -44.17 39.15 0.32
C SER A 224 -43.58 37.72 0.40
N SER A 225 -42.55 37.52 1.18
CA SER A 225 -41.80 36.25 1.19
C SER A 225 -42.38 35.17 2.06
N GLY A 226 -43.23 35.52 3.06
CA GLY A 226 -43.77 34.57 4.02
C GLY A 226 -42.64 33.92 4.88
N VAL A 227 -42.67 32.61 5.01
CA VAL A 227 -41.62 31.87 5.77
C VAL A 227 -40.31 31.85 4.97
N LEU A 228 -39.23 32.29 5.59
CA LEU A 228 -37.87 32.26 5.02
C LEU A 228 -37.13 31.05 5.58
N PRO A 229 -37.08 29.92 4.84
CA PRO A 229 -36.45 28.71 5.30
C PRO A 229 -34.91 28.76 5.22
N PHE A 230 -34.35 29.64 4.42
CA PHE A 230 -32.91 29.75 4.16
C PHE A 230 -32.27 30.87 4.98
N SER A 231 -31.04 30.64 5.46
CA SER A 231 -30.27 31.63 6.22
C SER A 231 -29.56 32.64 5.33
N ARG A 232 -29.24 32.28 4.08
CA ARG A 232 -28.59 33.12 3.08
C ARG A 232 -29.49 33.22 1.86
N ILE A 233 -29.76 34.42 1.41
CA ILE A 233 -30.66 34.68 0.27
C ILE A 233 -29.90 35.52 -0.76
N PRO A 234 -29.64 34.96 -1.97
CA PRO A 234 -28.94 35.69 -3.00
C PRO A 234 -29.78 36.86 -3.53
N LEU A 235 -29.09 37.94 -3.86
CA LEU A 235 -29.61 39.14 -4.48
C LEU A 235 -29.33 39.13 -5.98
N TYR A 236 -30.28 39.62 -6.76
CA TYR A 236 -30.12 39.84 -8.18
C TYR A 236 -30.33 41.31 -8.56
N GLU A 237 -29.59 41.75 -9.58
CA GLU A 237 -29.66 43.11 -10.11
C GLU A 237 -30.53 43.15 -11.38
N GLY A 238 -31.38 44.17 -11.49
CA GLY A 238 -32.21 44.39 -12.67
C GLY A 238 -33.37 43.42 -12.81
N GLU A 239 -33.83 43.21 -14.06
CA GLU A 239 -34.97 42.33 -14.39
C GLU A 239 -34.55 40.87 -14.58
N ILE A 240 -33.25 40.63 -14.77
CA ILE A 240 -32.69 39.32 -15.10
C ILE A 240 -32.27 38.62 -13.82
N LYS A 241 -33.04 37.65 -13.35
CA LYS A 241 -32.76 36.84 -12.14
C LYS A 241 -31.46 36.04 -12.21
N GLU A 242 -30.77 36.06 -13.34
CA GLU A 242 -29.50 35.36 -13.55
C GLU A 242 -28.30 36.18 -13.11
N HIS A 243 -28.41 37.49 -13.00
CA HIS A 243 -27.37 38.38 -12.53
C HIS A 243 -27.37 38.47 -11.00
N ILE A 244 -26.66 37.52 -10.38
CA ILE A 244 -26.50 37.50 -8.92
C ILE A 244 -25.43 38.52 -8.53
N SER A 245 -25.82 39.57 -7.80
CA SER A 245 -24.93 40.66 -7.36
C SER A 245 -24.31 40.42 -5.97
N GLY A 246 -24.90 39.52 -5.17
CA GLY A 246 -24.46 39.25 -3.80
C GLY A 246 -25.46 38.40 -3.05
N TYR A 247 -25.40 38.43 -1.75
CA TYR A 247 -26.37 37.78 -0.86
C TYR A 247 -26.53 38.59 0.44
N PHE A 248 -27.63 38.34 1.17
CA PHE A 248 -27.81 38.86 2.53
C PHE A 248 -28.10 37.72 3.52
N LEU A 249 -27.91 38.02 4.81
CA LEU A 249 -28.24 37.11 5.90
C LEU A 249 -29.64 37.38 6.42
N LYS A 250 -30.45 36.32 6.60
CA LYS A 250 -31.77 36.39 7.22
C LYS A 250 -31.72 37.07 8.60
N SER A 251 -30.66 36.82 9.40
CA SER A 251 -30.46 37.42 10.71
C SER A 251 -30.36 38.96 10.65
N GLU A 252 -29.60 39.51 9.71
CA GLU A 252 -29.45 40.94 9.51
C GLU A 252 -30.77 41.61 9.05
N LEU A 253 -31.49 40.96 8.15
CA LEU A 253 -32.79 41.39 7.71
C LEU A 253 -33.76 41.51 8.90
N LEU A 254 -33.81 40.50 9.78
CA LEU A 254 -34.67 40.49 10.95
C LEU A 254 -34.25 41.53 11.97
N GLU A 255 -32.98 41.72 12.20
CA GLU A 255 -32.43 42.73 13.09
C GLU A 255 -32.85 44.14 12.69
N ILE A 256 -32.71 44.47 11.38
CA ILE A 256 -33.13 45.78 10.83
C ILE A 256 -34.65 45.99 10.97
N LEU A 257 -35.43 44.95 10.77
CA LEU A 257 -36.91 45.02 10.95
C LEU A 257 -37.27 45.29 12.42
N VAL A 258 -36.59 44.64 13.39
CA VAL A 258 -36.84 44.87 14.81
C VAL A 258 -36.49 46.30 15.21
N HIS A 259 -35.45 46.89 14.62
CA HIS A 259 -35.06 48.30 14.86
C HIS A 259 -35.89 49.31 14.10
N GLY A 260 -36.96 48.91 13.43
CA GLY A 260 -37.88 49.82 12.69
C GLY A 260 -37.32 50.40 11.41
N LYS A 261 -36.18 49.91 10.91
CA LYS A 261 -35.52 50.42 9.69
C LYS A 261 -35.87 49.61 8.43
N GLY A 262 -37.07 49.06 8.36
CA GLY A 262 -37.51 48.20 7.25
C GLY A 262 -37.66 48.89 5.90
N ASP A 263 -37.63 50.24 5.84
CA ASP A 263 -37.70 51.00 4.59
C ASP A 263 -36.36 51.05 3.82
N HIS A 264 -35.24 50.57 4.45
CA HIS A 264 -33.97 50.40 3.76
C HIS A 264 -34.07 49.35 2.66
N LEU A 265 -33.27 49.52 1.58
CA LEU A 265 -33.21 48.56 0.48
C LEU A 265 -32.38 47.34 0.90
N LEU A 266 -32.65 46.19 0.28
CA LEU A 266 -31.89 44.95 0.49
C LEU A 266 -30.41 45.11 0.11
N ASP A 267 -30.08 45.99 -0.84
CA ASP A 267 -28.70 46.32 -1.21
C ASP A 267 -27.88 46.85 -0.02
N SER A 268 -28.50 47.53 0.96
CA SER A 268 -27.81 48.09 2.14
C SER A 268 -27.22 47.00 3.06
N ILE A 269 -27.68 45.76 2.94
CA ILE A 269 -27.21 44.60 3.71
C ILE A 269 -26.57 43.54 2.81
N LYS A 270 -26.23 43.94 1.59
CA LYS A 270 -25.60 43.08 0.60
C LYS A 270 -24.18 42.71 1.03
N ARG A 271 -23.86 41.43 0.87
CA ARG A 271 -22.55 40.88 1.03
C ARG A 271 -22.03 40.31 -0.28
N ASP A 272 -20.74 40.38 -0.49
CA ASP A 272 -20.09 39.86 -1.68
C ASP A 272 -20.19 38.34 -1.74
N ILE A 273 -20.39 37.81 -2.94
CA ILE A 273 -20.48 36.39 -3.21
C ILE A 273 -19.24 35.93 -3.99
N THR A 274 -18.61 34.84 -3.51
CA THR A 274 -17.49 34.22 -4.23
C THR A 274 -18.04 33.30 -5.32
N VAL A 275 -17.61 33.53 -6.55
CA VAL A 275 -17.97 32.68 -7.69
C VAL A 275 -16.92 31.59 -7.85
N VAL A 276 -17.37 30.36 -7.95
CA VAL A 276 -16.52 29.19 -8.20
C VAL A 276 -17.02 28.41 -9.41
N HIS A 277 -16.13 27.69 -10.07
CA HIS A 277 -16.53 26.85 -11.19
C HIS A 277 -17.26 25.60 -10.66
N GLU A 278 -18.24 25.09 -11.38
CA GLU A 278 -19.04 23.92 -10.94
C GLU A 278 -18.30 22.59 -11.02
N SER A 279 -17.18 22.52 -11.76
CA SER A 279 -16.40 21.29 -12.05
C SER A 279 -15.40 20.95 -10.97
#